data_74cad90c3a0bb2b4a1baa22ce40d0b8a
#
_entry.id   74cad90c3a0bb2b4a1baa22ce40d0b8a
#
_cell.length_a   1.000
_cell.length_b   1.000
_cell.length_c   1.000
_cell.angle_alpha   90.00
_cell.angle_beta   90.00
_cell.angle_gamma   90.00
#
_symmetry.space_group_name_H-M   'P 1'
#
loop_
_entity.id
_entity.type
_entity.pdbx_description
1 polymer ?
#
loop_
_entity_poly.entity_id
_entity_poly.type
_entity_poly.pdbx_seq_one_letter_code
_entity_poly.pdbx_strand_id
1 'polypeptide(L)'
;MKLLSLVVSAYNEEAGLETFYQTTREYGEALAAKGWDYEFVFVNDGSRDRTGEILDDLATRDAAHVRVLHFSRNFGHEAAMTAGLDYATGDGLVFMDADLQHPPKYLADIVDQFDAGYQVISMVRTENKTAGLLKNITSGGFYWLINRMSEVHLEANASDFFAITRPVQKVLMHNYREKVRFLRGYVQNVGFRKTTISYEAAPRVAGSSHYSIRKLFVFAMNTIMCFSNMPLKLGIFAGLFSGFLGMIVLIYTLVTRDGAPSGYATIVVLLCFMFAVLFIVVGIIGEYIAVLFEELKDRPIYIVEDSRNL
;
A
#
# COMPACT_ATOMS: atom_id res chain seq x y z
N MET A 1 14.49 -12.55 26.21
CA MET A 1 14.77 -12.45 24.77
C MET A 1 13.80 -11.43 24.21
N LYS A 2 14.19 -10.66 23.17
CA LYS A 2 13.27 -9.82 22.42
C LYS A 2 12.43 -10.73 21.52
N LEU A 3 11.22 -10.31 21.18
CA LEU A 3 10.31 -11.09 20.32
C LEU A 3 10.14 -10.41 18.96
N LEU A 4 10.27 -11.18 17.88
CA LEU A 4 10.01 -10.74 16.51
C LEU A 4 8.68 -11.34 16.02
N SER A 5 7.69 -10.52 15.73
CA SER A 5 6.43 -10.96 15.14
C SER A 5 6.55 -10.97 13.61
N LEU A 6 6.37 -12.14 13.01
CA LEU A 6 6.30 -12.33 11.56
C LEU A 6 4.83 -12.24 11.14
N VAL A 7 4.44 -11.07 10.64
CA VAL A 7 3.08 -10.80 10.16
C VAL A 7 2.95 -11.30 8.73
N VAL A 8 2.09 -12.28 8.52
CA VAL A 8 1.92 -12.97 7.22
C VAL A 8 0.47 -12.93 6.77
N SER A 9 0.22 -12.23 5.66
CA SER A 9 -1.09 -12.25 5.01
C SER A 9 -1.22 -13.47 4.11
N ALA A 10 -2.33 -14.20 4.19
CA ALA A 10 -2.61 -15.38 3.39
C ALA A 10 -4.01 -15.31 2.77
N TYR A 11 -4.09 -15.49 1.45
CA TYR A 11 -5.35 -15.60 0.71
C TYR A 11 -5.25 -16.60 -0.43
N ASN A 12 -5.85 -17.79 -0.28
CA ASN A 12 -5.78 -18.90 -1.21
C ASN A 12 -4.33 -19.34 -1.50
N GLU A 13 -3.60 -19.66 -0.43
CA GLU A 13 -2.17 -20.03 -0.46
C GLU A 13 -1.93 -21.51 -0.09
N GLU A 14 -2.95 -22.39 -0.23
CA GLU A 14 -2.87 -23.80 0.17
C GLU A 14 -1.66 -24.54 -0.39
N ALA A 15 -1.20 -24.16 -1.59
CA ALA A 15 -0.10 -24.85 -2.27
C ALA A 15 1.30 -24.52 -1.71
N GLY A 16 1.48 -23.35 -1.10
CA GLY A 16 2.80 -22.86 -0.68
C GLY A 16 2.97 -22.70 0.83
N LEU A 17 1.86 -22.62 1.59
CA LEU A 17 1.84 -22.18 2.97
C LEU A 17 2.66 -23.07 3.91
N GLU A 18 2.58 -24.40 3.79
CA GLU A 18 3.37 -25.34 4.61
C GLU A 18 4.87 -25.18 4.34
N THR A 19 5.25 -25.04 3.06
CA THR A 19 6.65 -24.81 2.68
C THR A 19 7.15 -23.47 3.20
N PHE A 20 6.32 -22.43 3.13
CA PHE A 20 6.62 -21.11 3.69
C PHE A 20 6.88 -21.20 5.20
N TYR A 21 5.97 -21.87 5.94
CA TYR A 21 6.11 -22.03 7.39
C TYR A 21 7.40 -22.76 7.74
N GLN A 22 7.66 -23.93 7.15
CA GLN A 22 8.86 -24.72 7.45
C GLN A 22 10.15 -23.95 7.17
N THR A 23 10.23 -23.33 5.98
CA THR A 23 11.40 -22.55 5.59
C THR A 23 11.61 -21.35 6.53
N THR A 24 10.55 -20.60 6.84
CA THR A 24 10.67 -19.38 7.66
C THR A 24 10.96 -19.72 9.11
N ARG A 25 10.41 -20.82 9.62
CA ARG A 25 10.68 -21.34 10.97
C ARG A 25 12.17 -21.59 11.20
N GLU A 26 12.88 -22.23 10.25
CA GLU A 26 14.32 -22.50 10.36
C GLU A 26 15.12 -21.20 10.58
N TYR A 27 14.78 -20.13 9.86
CA TYR A 27 15.42 -18.82 10.05
C TYR A 27 14.97 -18.14 11.34
N GLY A 28 13.72 -18.33 11.77
CA GLY A 28 13.21 -17.83 13.05
C GLY A 28 13.97 -18.46 14.24
N GLU A 29 14.12 -19.78 14.25
CA GLU A 29 14.89 -20.50 15.28
C GLU A 29 16.35 -20.04 15.36
N ALA A 30 16.95 -19.70 14.22
CA ALA A 30 18.32 -19.18 14.18
C ALA A 30 18.50 -17.81 14.86
N LEU A 31 17.43 -17.03 15.05
CA LEU A 31 17.47 -15.73 15.73
C LEU A 31 17.80 -15.85 17.22
N ALA A 32 17.62 -17.02 17.82
CA ALA A 32 17.98 -17.29 19.21
C ALA A 32 19.45 -16.98 19.49
N ALA A 33 20.35 -17.23 18.51
CA ALA A 33 21.78 -16.88 18.61
C ALA A 33 22.02 -15.37 18.74
N LYS A 34 21.06 -14.53 18.33
CA LYS A 34 21.10 -13.06 18.43
C LYS A 34 20.29 -12.52 19.62
N GLY A 35 19.74 -13.39 20.47
CA GLY A 35 18.92 -13.00 21.63
C GLY A 35 17.47 -12.62 21.27
N TRP A 36 17.00 -13.02 20.09
CA TRP A 36 15.64 -12.84 19.64
C TRP A 36 14.90 -14.17 19.60
N ASP A 37 13.62 -14.13 19.95
CA ASP A 37 12.63 -15.17 19.73
C ASP A 37 11.68 -14.74 18.62
N TYR A 38 10.80 -15.63 18.13
CA TYR A 38 9.89 -15.31 17.05
C TYR A 38 8.48 -15.82 17.31
N GLU A 39 7.50 -15.19 16.68
CA GLU A 39 6.13 -15.67 16.54
C GLU A 39 5.63 -15.42 15.11
N PHE A 40 4.78 -16.29 14.61
CA PHE A 40 3.99 -16.04 13.41
C PHE A 40 2.65 -15.45 13.80
N VAL A 41 2.24 -14.40 13.10
CA VAL A 41 0.88 -13.85 13.14
C VAL A 41 0.31 -13.99 11.73
N PHE A 42 -0.30 -15.14 11.47
CA PHE A 42 -0.97 -15.40 10.20
C PHE A 42 -2.34 -14.74 10.18
N VAL A 43 -2.65 -14.07 9.07
CA VAL A 43 -3.97 -13.48 8.81
C VAL A 43 -4.55 -14.11 7.57
N ASN A 44 -5.55 -14.97 7.75
CA ASN A 44 -6.34 -15.56 6.67
C ASN A 44 -7.41 -14.57 6.23
N ASP A 45 -7.21 -13.95 5.07
CA ASP A 45 -8.10 -12.95 4.48
C ASP A 45 -9.34 -13.60 3.81
N GLY A 46 -10.04 -14.46 4.52
CA GLY A 46 -11.26 -15.11 4.04
C GLY A 46 -11.02 -16.04 2.85
N SER A 47 -10.00 -16.89 2.91
CA SER A 47 -9.67 -17.89 1.87
C SER A 47 -10.84 -18.86 1.64
N ARG A 48 -10.91 -19.38 0.42
CA ARG A 48 -11.97 -20.33 -0.02
C ARG A 48 -11.42 -21.73 -0.30
N ASP A 49 -10.11 -21.87 -0.27
CA ASP A 49 -9.37 -23.12 -0.37
C ASP A 49 -9.01 -23.68 1.02
N ARG A 50 -8.11 -24.63 1.11
CA ARG A 50 -7.69 -25.25 2.36
C ARG A 50 -6.71 -24.42 3.19
N THR A 51 -6.44 -23.17 2.82
CA THR A 51 -5.52 -22.27 3.57
C THR A 51 -5.90 -22.17 5.05
N GLY A 52 -7.20 -22.00 5.36
CA GLY A 52 -7.69 -21.92 6.75
C GLY A 52 -7.42 -23.19 7.54
N GLU A 53 -7.70 -24.37 6.97
CA GLU A 53 -7.45 -25.67 7.61
C GLU A 53 -5.96 -25.89 7.90
N ILE A 54 -5.08 -25.50 6.95
CA ILE A 54 -3.63 -25.61 7.11
C ILE A 54 -3.15 -24.71 8.26
N LEU A 55 -3.63 -23.48 8.33
CA LEU A 55 -3.29 -22.54 9.41
C LEU A 55 -3.74 -23.05 10.78
N ASP A 56 -4.93 -23.63 10.89
CA ASP A 56 -5.43 -24.23 12.13
C ASP A 56 -4.58 -25.43 12.60
N ASP A 57 -4.13 -26.24 11.64
CA ASP A 57 -3.22 -27.34 11.91
C ASP A 57 -1.83 -26.85 12.37
N LEU A 58 -1.29 -25.80 11.72
CA LEU A 58 -0.04 -25.14 12.15
C LEU A 58 -0.16 -24.59 13.57
N ALA A 59 -1.27 -23.89 13.90
CA ALA A 59 -1.51 -23.34 15.23
C ALA A 59 -1.64 -24.44 16.29
N THR A 60 -2.13 -25.62 15.92
CA THR A 60 -2.24 -26.78 16.82
C THR A 60 -0.88 -27.44 17.04
N ARG A 61 -0.08 -27.60 15.97
CA ARG A 61 1.25 -28.24 16.01
C ARG A 61 2.30 -27.37 16.71
N ASP A 62 2.19 -26.05 16.59
CA ASP A 62 3.15 -25.09 17.14
C ASP A 62 2.44 -23.95 17.87
N ALA A 63 1.69 -24.30 18.91
CA ALA A 63 0.89 -23.34 19.68
C ALA A 63 1.73 -22.26 20.40
N ALA A 64 3.03 -22.48 20.55
CA ALA A 64 3.92 -21.52 21.17
C ALA A 64 4.29 -20.35 20.26
N HIS A 65 4.39 -20.61 18.95
CA HIS A 65 4.88 -19.63 17.98
C HIS A 65 3.86 -19.23 16.92
N VAL A 66 2.76 -19.99 16.75
CA VAL A 66 1.80 -19.72 15.68
C VAL A 66 0.49 -19.16 16.22
N ARG A 67 0.15 -17.96 15.79
CA ARG A 67 -1.12 -17.27 16.03
C ARG A 67 -1.84 -17.09 14.70
N VAL A 68 -3.14 -17.29 14.69
CA VAL A 68 -3.95 -17.20 13.47
C VAL A 68 -5.18 -16.33 13.70
N LEU A 69 -5.44 -15.46 12.72
CA LEU A 69 -6.66 -14.66 12.60
C LEU A 69 -7.40 -15.09 11.34
N HIS A 70 -8.67 -15.43 11.45
CA HIS A 70 -9.54 -15.71 10.31
C HIS A 70 -10.53 -14.58 10.12
N PHE A 71 -10.54 -13.98 8.92
CA PHE A 71 -11.52 -12.96 8.56
C PHE A 71 -12.85 -13.61 8.12
N SER A 72 -13.96 -12.95 8.43
CA SER A 72 -15.30 -13.37 8.01
C SER A 72 -15.53 -13.36 6.49
N ARG A 73 -14.70 -12.65 5.75
CA ARG A 73 -14.64 -12.58 4.28
C ARG A 73 -13.33 -11.97 3.84
N ASN A 74 -13.07 -11.92 2.54
CA ASN A 74 -11.94 -11.17 2.01
C ASN A 74 -12.16 -9.66 2.20
N PHE A 75 -11.23 -8.99 2.90
CA PHE A 75 -11.14 -7.55 3.13
C PHE A 75 -9.97 -6.91 2.39
N GLY A 76 -9.05 -7.71 1.84
CA GLY A 76 -7.88 -7.29 1.07
C GLY A 76 -6.58 -7.27 1.87
N HIS A 77 -5.48 -7.33 1.13
CA HIS A 77 -4.12 -7.44 1.67
C HIS A 77 -3.77 -6.35 2.70
N GLU A 78 -4.11 -5.10 2.44
CA GLU A 78 -3.87 -3.98 3.37
C GLU A 78 -4.62 -4.16 4.71
N ALA A 79 -5.84 -4.70 4.67
CA ALA A 79 -6.60 -5.02 5.86
C ALA A 79 -5.97 -6.17 6.64
N ALA A 80 -5.47 -7.21 5.95
CA ALA A 80 -4.77 -8.33 6.57
C ALA A 80 -3.47 -7.89 7.25
N MET A 81 -2.65 -7.07 6.59
CA MET A 81 -1.46 -6.49 7.21
C MET A 81 -1.81 -5.62 8.42
N THR A 82 -2.92 -4.87 8.36
CA THR A 82 -3.39 -4.06 9.48
C THR A 82 -3.80 -4.91 10.67
N ALA A 83 -4.52 -6.01 10.45
CA ALA A 83 -4.86 -6.93 11.53
C ALA A 83 -3.61 -7.55 12.15
N GLY A 84 -2.65 -7.98 11.33
CA GLY A 84 -1.36 -8.45 11.84
C GLY A 84 -0.62 -7.39 12.65
N LEU A 85 -0.65 -6.12 12.22
CA LEU A 85 -0.14 -4.99 13.00
C LEU A 85 -0.82 -4.87 14.36
N ASP A 86 -2.15 -4.98 14.39
CA ASP A 86 -2.96 -4.80 15.61
C ASP A 86 -2.74 -5.93 16.63
N TYR A 87 -2.53 -7.16 16.18
CA TYR A 87 -2.45 -8.34 17.04
C TYR A 87 -1.02 -8.82 17.33
N ALA A 88 -0.01 -8.34 16.60
CA ALA A 88 1.39 -8.68 16.87
C ALA A 88 1.85 -8.16 18.24
N THR A 89 2.59 -9.01 18.99
CA THR A 89 3.01 -8.69 20.36
C THR A 89 4.51 -8.49 20.52
N GLY A 90 5.29 -8.63 19.44
CA GLY A 90 6.74 -8.55 19.44
C GLY A 90 7.30 -7.16 19.70
N ASP A 91 8.59 -7.10 20.03
CA ASP A 91 9.39 -5.88 20.12
C ASP A 91 9.71 -5.30 18.73
N GLY A 92 9.75 -6.18 17.72
CA GLY A 92 9.84 -5.88 16.30
C GLY A 92 8.81 -6.66 15.51
N LEU A 93 8.34 -6.10 14.41
CA LEU A 93 7.39 -6.72 13.48
C LEU A 93 8.01 -6.76 12.09
N VAL A 94 7.87 -7.88 11.39
CA VAL A 94 8.24 -8.04 9.98
C VAL A 94 7.01 -8.43 9.20
N PHE A 95 6.73 -7.72 8.11
CA PHE A 95 5.61 -8.00 7.21
C PHE A 95 6.11 -8.78 6.01
N MET A 96 5.47 -9.89 5.69
CA MET A 96 5.87 -10.83 4.65
C MET A 96 4.64 -11.41 3.94
N ASP A 97 4.79 -11.74 2.66
CA ASP A 97 3.81 -12.56 1.92
C ASP A 97 4.11 -14.05 2.08
N ALA A 98 3.07 -14.88 2.03
CA ALA A 98 3.18 -16.34 2.19
C ALA A 98 3.78 -17.07 0.96
N ASP A 99 4.15 -16.35 -0.11
CA ASP A 99 4.61 -16.89 -1.40
C ASP A 99 6.13 -17.08 -1.54
N LEU A 100 6.90 -16.84 -0.46
CA LEU A 100 8.36 -16.89 -0.40
C LEU A 100 9.10 -15.89 -1.30
N GLN A 101 8.40 -14.93 -1.94
CA GLN A 101 9.07 -13.84 -2.66
C GLN A 101 9.82 -12.89 -1.71
N HIS A 102 9.47 -12.91 -0.43
CA HIS A 102 10.13 -12.23 0.67
C HIS A 102 11.03 -13.23 1.41
N PRO A 103 12.33 -13.32 1.07
CA PRO A 103 13.18 -14.41 1.57
C PRO A 103 13.46 -14.28 3.06
N PRO A 104 13.17 -15.32 3.89
CA PRO A 104 13.36 -15.27 5.33
C PRO A 104 14.83 -15.17 5.77
N LYS A 105 15.79 -15.44 4.89
CA LYS A 105 17.22 -15.27 5.16
C LYS A 105 17.62 -13.87 5.66
N TYR A 106 16.82 -12.83 5.34
CA TYR A 106 17.07 -11.45 5.76
C TYR A 106 16.57 -11.13 7.17
N LEU A 107 15.90 -12.06 7.87
CA LEU A 107 15.44 -11.85 9.24
C LEU A 107 16.59 -11.54 10.19
N ALA A 108 17.74 -12.18 10.00
CA ALA A 108 18.96 -11.92 10.78
C ALA A 108 19.51 -10.49 10.57
N ASP A 109 19.47 -10.00 9.34
CA ASP A 109 19.89 -8.62 9.01
C ASP A 109 18.92 -7.59 9.58
N ILE A 110 17.61 -7.90 9.57
CA ILE A 110 16.57 -7.04 10.13
C ILE A 110 16.76 -6.84 11.63
N VAL A 111 16.97 -7.92 12.40
CA VAL A 111 17.18 -7.80 13.86
C VAL A 111 18.48 -7.07 14.18
N ASP A 112 19.54 -7.20 13.38
CA ASP A 112 20.78 -6.44 13.53
C ASP A 112 20.53 -4.93 13.35
N GLN A 113 19.67 -4.54 12.39
CA GLN A 113 19.30 -3.13 12.23
C GLN A 113 18.45 -2.62 13.40
N PHE A 114 17.55 -3.43 13.96
CA PHE A 114 16.82 -3.06 15.17
C PHE A 114 17.78 -2.86 16.36
N ASP A 115 18.76 -3.73 16.52
CA ASP A 115 19.77 -3.62 17.58
C ASP A 115 20.73 -2.44 17.37
N ALA A 116 20.94 -2.00 16.11
CA ALA A 116 21.64 -0.76 15.76
C ALA A 116 20.78 0.52 16.00
N GLY A 117 19.52 0.36 16.47
CA GLY A 117 18.63 1.45 16.82
C GLY A 117 17.83 2.04 15.65
N TYR A 118 17.74 1.35 14.52
CA TYR A 118 16.78 1.69 13.47
C TYR A 118 15.38 1.20 13.86
N GLN A 119 14.36 1.97 13.53
CA GLN A 119 12.98 1.70 13.95
C GLN A 119 12.07 1.36 12.78
N VAL A 120 12.47 1.71 11.58
CA VAL A 120 11.81 1.37 10.31
C VAL A 120 12.86 0.81 9.36
N ILE A 121 12.59 -0.36 8.80
CA ILE A 121 13.47 -1.04 7.84
C ILE A 121 12.65 -1.30 6.57
N SER A 122 13.00 -0.61 5.49
CA SER A 122 12.38 -0.82 4.18
C SER A 122 13.20 -1.84 3.40
N MET A 123 12.54 -2.90 2.94
CA MET A 123 13.17 -3.88 2.07
C MET A 123 12.99 -3.45 0.62
N VAL A 124 14.08 -3.18 -0.07
CA VAL A 124 14.10 -2.71 -1.45
C VAL A 124 14.49 -3.84 -2.38
N ARG A 125 13.60 -4.15 -3.32
CA ARG A 125 13.86 -5.21 -4.31
C ARG A 125 14.93 -4.75 -5.30
N THR A 126 16.04 -5.48 -5.38
CA THR A 126 17.04 -5.28 -6.44
C THR A 126 16.42 -5.65 -7.78
N GLU A 127 16.49 -4.72 -8.75
CA GLU A 127 15.95 -4.96 -10.08
C GLU A 127 16.70 -6.11 -10.77
N ASN A 128 15.97 -7.11 -11.23
CA ASN A 128 16.48 -8.01 -12.24
C ASN A 128 16.69 -7.20 -13.54
N LYS A 129 17.93 -7.08 -14.00
CA LYS A 129 18.33 -6.37 -15.24
C LYS A 129 17.62 -6.86 -16.52
N THR A 130 16.77 -7.87 -16.43
CA THR A 130 15.94 -8.44 -17.50
C THR A 130 14.52 -7.88 -17.60
N ALA A 131 14.12 -6.99 -16.69
CA ALA A 131 12.82 -6.32 -16.78
C ALA A 131 12.86 -5.30 -17.94
N GLY A 132 12.01 -5.49 -18.96
CA GLY A 132 12.00 -4.69 -20.18
C GLY A 132 11.92 -3.18 -19.91
N LEU A 133 12.62 -2.39 -20.75
CA LEU A 133 12.74 -0.91 -20.68
C LEU A 133 11.40 -0.18 -20.46
N LEU A 134 10.30 -0.67 -21.05
CA LEU A 134 8.96 -0.08 -20.86
C LEU A 134 8.45 -0.18 -19.42
N LYS A 135 8.74 -1.26 -18.71
CA LYS A 135 8.29 -1.46 -17.33
C LYS A 135 9.05 -0.54 -16.36
N ASN A 136 10.33 -0.30 -16.62
CA ASN A 136 11.16 0.60 -15.82
C ASN A 136 10.75 2.07 -16.01
N ILE A 137 10.39 2.48 -17.24
CA ILE A 137 9.95 3.85 -17.55
C ILE A 137 8.59 4.13 -16.90
N THR A 138 7.64 3.21 -16.97
CA THR A 138 6.30 3.39 -16.36
C THR A 138 6.35 3.37 -14.83
N SER A 139 7.16 2.51 -14.24
CA SER A 139 7.36 2.44 -12.78
C SER A 139 8.11 3.67 -12.27
N GLY A 140 9.22 4.06 -12.89
CA GLY A 140 9.98 5.26 -12.53
C GLY A 140 9.16 6.55 -12.65
N GLY A 141 8.38 6.68 -13.74
CA GLY A 141 7.47 7.80 -13.95
C GLY A 141 6.38 7.89 -12.89
N PHE A 142 5.84 6.74 -12.48
CA PHE A 142 4.83 6.65 -11.42
C PHE A 142 5.37 7.12 -10.05
N TYR A 143 6.53 6.61 -9.62
CA TYR A 143 7.15 7.04 -8.35
C TYR A 143 7.59 8.50 -8.39
N TRP A 144 8.10 8.98 -9.54
CA TRP A 144 8.43 10.39 -9.72
C TRP A 144 7.18 11.27 -9.58
N LEU A 145 6.06 10.88 -10.21
CA LEU A 145 4.80 11.61 -10.14
C LEU A 145 4.27 11.65 -8.71
N ILE A 146 4.19 10.49 -8.03
CA ILE A 146 3.74 10.42 -6.63
C ILE A 146 4.64 11.27 -5.74
N ASN A 147 5.95 11.12 -5.80
CA ASN A 147 6.89 11.88 -4.96
C ASN A 147 6.87 13.38 -5.25
N ARG A 148 6.47 13.79 -6.47
CA ARG A 148 6.28 15.21 -6.83
C ARG A 148 4.95 15.76 -6.34
N MET A 149 3.90 14.92 -6.31
CA MET A 149 2.54 15.30 -5.98
C MET A 149 2.19 15.07 -4.50
N SER A 150 2.91 14.22 -3.82
CA SER A 150 2.69 13.81 -2.42
C SER A 150 3.70 14.51 -1.51
N GLU A 151 3.28 14.78 -0.28
CA GLU A 151 4.17 15.23 0.80
C GLU A 151 5.04 14.08 1.34
N VAL A 152 4.74 12.84 0.93
CA VAL A 152 5.43 11.61 1.33
C VAL A 152 6.42 11.18 0.26
N HIS A 153 7.69 11.03 0.64
CA HIS A 153 8.70 10.43 -0.21
C HIS A 153 8.63 8.90 -0.11
N LEU A 154 8.01 8.29 -1.13
CA LEU A 154 7.99 6.84 -1.29
C LEU A 154 9.30 6.39 -1.93
N GLU A 155 9.98 5.43 -1.29
CA GLU A 155 11.17 4.80 -1.86
C GLU A 155 10.77 3.97 -3.10
N ALA A 156 11.45 4.23 -4.21
CA ALA A 156 11.26 3.45 -5.43
C ALA A 156 11.62 1.97 -5.16
N ASN A 157 10.82 1.05 -5.70
CA ASN A 157 10.99 -0.40 -5.53
C ASN A 157 10.89 -0.94 -4.09
N ALA A 158 10.42 -0.12 -3.12
CA ALA A 158 10.04 -0.65 -1.82
C ALA A 158 8.90 -1.66 -2.01
N SER A 159 9.01 -2.80 -1.34
CA SER A 159 8.00 -3.87 -1.35
C SER A 159 7.15 -3.85 -0.08
N ASP A 160 6.12 -4.68 -0.03
CA ASP A 160 5.35 -4.93 1.19
C ASP A 160 6.13 -5.80 2.20
N PHE A 161 7.38 -6.12 1.90
CA PHE A 161 8.38 -6.64 2.82
C PHE A 161 9.06 -5.47 3.54
N PHE A 162 8.73 -5.23 4.78
CA PHE A 162 9.31 -4.18 5.63
C PHE A 162 9.25 -4.59 7.09
N ALA A 163 10.00 -3.90 7.93
CA ALA A 163 10.00 -4.18 9.36
C ALA A 163 9.92 -2.89 10.18
N ILE A 164 9.26 -2.99 11.33
CA ILE A 164 9.04 -1.85 12.25
C ILE A 164 9.22 -2.30 13.70
N THR A 165 9.60 -1.38 14.56
CA THR A 165 9.65 -1.62 16.00
C THR A 165 8.29 -1.34 16.67
N ARG A 166 8.10 -1.83 17.89
CA ARG A 166 6.90 -1.64 18.70
C ARG A 166 6.49 -0.17 18.91
N PRO A 167 7.40 0.82 19.09
CA PRO A 167 7.00 2.23 19.12
C PRO A 167 6.32 2.70 17.83
N VAL A 168 6.82 2.28 16.66
CA VAL A 168 6.23 2.58 15.36
C VAL A 168 4.86 1.91 15.23
N GLN A 169 4.76 0.61 15.60
CA GLN A 169 3.49 -0.12 15.64
C GLN A 169 2.41 0.67 16.40
N LYS A 170 2.72 1.12 17.62
CA LYS A 170 1.77 1.87 18.45
C LYS A 170 1.28 3.15 17.77
N VAL A 171 2.15 3.88 17.09
CA VAL A 171 1.77 5.09 16.34
C VAL A 171 0.82 4.73 15.19
N LEU A 172 1.14 3.69 14.41
CA LEU A 172 0.31 3.25 13.30
C LEU A 172 -1.06 2.74 13.77
N MET A 173 -1.10 1.97 14.86
CA MET A 173 -2.35 1.45 15.44
C MET A 173 -3.31 2.57 15.90
N HIS A 174 -2.80 3.66 16.44
CA HIS A 174 -3.64 4.69 17.05
C HIS A 174 -3.94 5.85 16.10
N ASN A 175 -3.03 6.18 15.19
CA ASN A 175 -3.09 7.43 14.43
C ASN A 175 -3.34 7.25 12.92
N TYR A 176 -3.17 6.05 12.38
CA TYR A 176 -3.29 5.78 10.95
C TYR A 176 -4.38 4.72 10.71
N ARG A 177 -5.64 5.15 10.83
CA ARG A 177 -6.81 4.25 10.75
C ARG A 177 -7.73 4.53 9.58
N GLU A 178 -7.24 5.23 8.57
CA GLU A 178 -7.97 5.55 7.36
C GLU A 178 -8.48 4.28 6.65
N LYS A 179 -9.66 4.37 6.02
CA LYS A 179 -10.28 3.25 5.29
C LYS A 179 -9.55 2.94 3.99
N VAL A 180 -9.17 3.99 3.25
CA VAL A 180 -8.30 3.85 2.08
C VAL A 180 -6.88 3.78 2.59
N ARG A 181 -6.30 2.57 2.57
CA ARG A 181 -5.03 2.27 3.24
C ARG A 181 -3.88 2.05 2.27
N PHE A 182 -2.71 2.47 2.73
CA PHE A 182 -1.44 2.15 2.09
C PHE A 182 -0.36 2.08 3.18
N LEU A 183 -0.33 0.95 3.92
CA LEU A 183 0.47 0.76 5.13
C LEU A 183 1.96 1.04 4.88
N ARG A 184 2.49 0.55 3.75
CA ARG A 184 3.88 0.83 3.35
C ARG A 184 4.17 2.33 3.23
N GLY A 185 3.23 3.13 2.73
CA GLY A 185 3.35 4.58 2.65
C GLY A 185 3.36 5.23 4.03
N TYR A 186 2.49 4.79 4.92
CA TYR A 186 2.44 5.29 6.31
C TYR A 186 3.75 5.01 7.04
N VAL A 187 4.28 3.77 6.94
CA VAL A 187 5.55 3.37 7.54
C VAL A 187 6.71 4.26 7.10
N GLN A 188 6.73 4.68 5.84
CA GLN A 188 7.78 5.57 5.32
C GLN A 188 7.62 7.02 5.79
N ASN A 189 6.41 7.42 6.19
CA ASN A 189 6.06 8.80 6.57
C ASN A 189 6.11 9.09 8.07
N VAL A 190 6.13 8.06 8.94
CA VAL A 190 6.05 8.25 10.41
C VAL A 190 7.24 8.98 11.04
N GLY A 191 8.31 9.29 10.28
CA GLY A 191 9.42 10.14 10.73
C GLY A 191 10.41 9.49 11.69
N PHE A 192 10.30 8.19 11.96
CA PHE A 192 11.24 7.45 12.80
C PHE A 192 12.57 7.17 12.07
N ARG A 193 13.63 6.85 12.84
CA ARG A 193 14.93 6.51 12.27
C ARG A 193 14.82 5.28 11.37
N LYS A 194 15.07 5.48 10.07
CA LYS A 194 14.87 4.47 9.04
C LYS A 194 16.17 4.04 8.35
N THR A 195 16.17 2.82 7.83
CA THR A 195 17.20 2.27 6.95
C THR A 195 16.58 1.41 5.86
N THR A 196 17.39 1.04 4.88
CA THR A 196 17.00 0.15 3.78
C THR A 196 17.90 -1.06 3.71
N ILE A 197 17.32 -2.23 3.39
CA ILE A 197 18.04 -3.45 3.06
C ILE A 197 17.64 -3.84 1.64
N SER A 198 18.62 -3.98 0.75
CA SER A 198 18.38 -4.48 -0.60
C SER A 198 18.27 -6.00 -0.59
N TYR A 199 17.23 -6.55 -1.27
CA TYR A 199 17.04 -7.99 -1.36
C TYR A 199 16.75 -8.44 -2.79
N GLU A 200 17.15 -9.67 -3.08
CA GLU A 200 16.79 -10.37 -4.31
C GLU A 200 15.53 -11.19 -4.06
N ALA A 201 14.45 -10.86 -4.78
CA ALA A 201 13.22 -11.62 -4.66
C ALA A 201 13.39 -13.02 -5.24
N ALA A 202 12.99 -14.03 -4.49
CA ALA A 202 12.94 -15.40 -4.99
C ALA A 202 11.84 -15.55 -6.05
N PRO A 203 11.95 -16.51 -6.98
CA PRO A 203 10.84 -16.88 -7.87
C PRO A 203 9.69 -17.41 -7.00
N ARG A 204 8.44 -17.10 -7.40
CA ARG A 204 7.25 -17.66 -6.74
C ARG A 204 7.27 -19.17 -6.74
N VAL A 205 6.96 -19.79 -5.62
CA VAL A 205 6.85 -21.24 -5.51
C VAL A 205 5.57 -21.75 -6.20
N ALA A 206 4.48 -20.96 -6.20
CA ALA A 206 3.21 -21.28 -6.85
C ALA A 206 2.41 -20.00 -7.19
N GLY A 207 1.48 -20.08 -8.15
CA GLY A 207 0.54 -19.02 -8.52
C GLY A 207 0.98 -18.10 -9.66
N SER A 208 0.00 -17.39 -10.27
CA SER A 208 0.21 -16.41 -11.33
C SER A 208 -0.12 -15.00 -10.86
N SER A 209 0.60 -13.99 -11.35
CA SER A 209 0.30 -12.59 -11.04
C SER A 209 -1.03 -12.15 -11.66
N HIS A 210 -2.02 -11.79 -10.85
CA HIS A 210 -3.35 -11.34 -11.30
C HIS A 210 -3.51 -9.82 -11.40
N TYR A 211 -2.39 -9.07 -11.51
CA TYR A 211 -2.47 -7.61 -11.64
C TYR A 211 -2.79 -7.19 -13.08
N SER A 212 -4.06 -6.84 -13.33
CA SER A 212 -4.45 -6.18 -14.57
C SER A 212 -4.04 -4.70 -14.55
N ILE A 213 -3.83 -4.09 -15.74
CA ILE A 213 -3.55 -2.66 -15.91
C ILE A 213 -4.60 -1.80 -15.20
N ARG A 214 -5.87 -2.21 -15.23
CA ARG A 214 -6.97 -1.53 -14.52
C ARG A 214 -6.76 -1.51 -13.01
N LYS A 215 -6.33 -2.63 -12.40
CA LYS A 215 -6.05 -2.70 -10.96
C LYS A 215 -4.88 -1.80 -10.57
N LEU A 216 -3.83 -1.74 -11.40
CA LEU A 216 -2.69 -0.83 -11.19
C LEU A 216 -3.12 0.63 -11.25
N PHE A 217 -3.99 1.00 -12.20
CA PHE A 217 -4.50 2.37 -12.31
C PHE A 217 -5.36 2.77 -11.09
N VAL A 218 -6.27 1.90 -10.65
CA VAL A 218 -7.09 2.12 -9.45
C VAL A 218 -6.21 2.27 -8.20
N PHE A 219 -5.21 1.40 -8.06
CA PHE A 219 -4.24 1.49 -6.96
C PHE A 219 -3.48 2.83 -6.98
N ALA A 220 -3.02 3.26 -8.17
CA ALA A 220 -2.35 4.54 -8.35
C ALA A 220 -3.23 5.72 -7.95
N MET A 221 -4.49 5.73 -8.39
CA MET A 221 -5.45 6.79 -8.06
C MET A 221 -5.74 6.83 -6.55
N ASN A 222 -5.98 5.68 -5.94
CA ASN A 222 -6.17 5.60 -4.48
C ASN A 222 -4.96 6.13 -3.72
N THR A 223 -3.74 5.76 -4.12
CA THR A 223 -2.51 6.25 -3.49
C THR A 223 -2.36 7.77 -3.63
N ILE A 224 -2.64 8.33 -4.81
CA ILE A 224 -2.61 9.78 -5.03
C ILE A 224 -3.64 10.48 -4.14
N MET A 225 -4.85 9.94 -4.02
CA MET A 225 -5.91 10.53 -3.20
C MET A 225 -5.60 10.47 -1.70
N CYS A 226 -4.93 9.40 -1.22
CA CYS A 226 -4.52 9.29 0.17
C CYS A 226 -3.44 10.29 0.57
N PHE A 227 -2.48 10.57 -0.33
CA PHE A 227 -1.27 11.32 0.03
C PHE A 227 -1.13 12.67 -0.67
N SER A 228 -2.11 13.12 -1.47
CA SER A 228 -1.98 14.33 -2.25
C SER A 228 -3.28 15.10 -2.44
N ASN A 229 -3.22 16.39 -2.21
CA ASN A 229 -4.26 17.35 -2.55
C ASN A 229 -4.07 17.96 -3.96
N MET A 230 -3.07 17.48 -4.72
CA MET A 230 -2.75 18.03 -6.04
C MET A 230 -3.89 17.92 -7.07
N PRO A 231 -4.68 16.83 -7.13
CA PRO A 231 -5.82 16.79 -8.04
C PRO A 231 -6.83 17.92 -7.80
N LEU A 232 -7.08 18.29 -6.53
CA LEU A 232 -7.94 19.45 -6.20
C LEU A 232 -7.30 20.76 -6.66
N LYS A 233 -5.99 20.94 -6.45
CA LYS A 233 -5.26 22.13 -6.90
C LYS A 233 -5.26 22.23 -8.43
N LEU A 234 -5.16 21.11 -9.16
CA LEU A 234 -5.28 21.10 -10.62
C LEU A 234 -6.65 21.62 -11.09
N GLY A 235 -7.73 21.32 -10.36
CA GLY A 235 -9.05 21.89 -10.63
C GLY A 235 -9.06 23.42 -10.55
N ILE A 236 -8.39 23.99 -9.54
CA ILE A 236 -8.25 25.46 -9.40
C ILE A 236 -7.47 26.04 -10.58
N PHE A 237 -6.33 25.43 -10.96
CA PHE A 237 -5.54 25.88 -12.10
C PHE A 237 -6.30 25.76 -13.42
N ALA A 238 -7.05 24.69 -13.63
CA ALA A 238 -7.90 24.52 -14.81
C ALA A 238 -8.99 25.60 -14.88
N GLY A 239 -9.62 25.93 -13.74
CA GLY A 239 -10.57 27.02 -13.65
C GLY A 239 -9.98 28.39 -13.97
N LEU A 240 -8.80 28.68 -13.39
CA LEU A 240 -8.08 29.95 -13.67
C LEU A 240 -7.65 30.05 -15.15
N PHE A 241 -7.15 28.94 -15.72
CA PHE A 241 -6.78 28.90 -17.15
C PHE A 241 -8.00 29.10 -18.06
N SER A 242 -9.11 28.42 -17.75
CA SER A 242 -10.37 28.60 -18.49
C SER A 242 -10.89 30.04 -18.39
N GLY A 243 -10.84 30.65 -17.20
CA GLY A 243 -11.22 32.06 -17.00
C GLY A 243 -10.33 33.03 -17.78
N PHE A 244 -9.01 32.78 -17.79
CA PHE A 244 -8.05 33.58 -18.58
C PHE A 244 -8.32 33.47 -20.08
N LEU A 245 -8.57 32.26 -20.59
CA LEU A 245 -8.95 32.04 -21.98
C LEU A 245 -10.26 32.76 -22.34
N GLY A 246 -11.26 32.68 -21.45
CA GLY A 246 -12.51 33.42 -21.60
C GLY A 246 -12.31 34.92 -21.66
N MET A 247 -11.40 35.48 -20.86
CA MET A 247 -11.05 36.90 -20.88
C MET A 247 -10.42 37.32 -22.22
N ILE A 248 -9.51 36.48 -22.77
CA ILE A 248 -8.90 36.72 -24.08
C ILE A 248 -9.97 36.79 -25.17
N VAL A 249 -10.87 35.81 -25.19
CA VAL A 249 -11.98 35.77 -26.17
C VAL A 249 -12.90 36.97 -26.02
N LEU A 250 -13.19 37.39 -24.80
CA LEU A 250 -14.00 38.58 -24.52
C LEU A 250 -13.35 39.84 -25.11
N ILE A 251 -12.06 40.06 -24.81
CA ILE A 251 -11.30 41.22 -25.34
C ILE A 251 -11.25 41.21 -26.89
N TYR A 252 -10.95 40.02 -27.46
CA TYR A 252 -10.94 39.84 -28.91
C TYR A 252 -12.32 40.24 -29.53
N THR A 253 -13.42 39.74 -28.93
CA THR A 253 -14.78 40.04 -29.42
C THR A 253 -15.11 41.53 -29.33
N LEU A 254 -14.67 42.23 -28.27
CA LEU A 254 -14.90 43.66 -28.10
C LEU A 254 -14.09 44.51 -29.12
N VAL A 255 -12.85 44.10 -29.43
CA VAL A 255 -11.95 44.79 -30.35
C VAL A 255 -12.39 44.58 -31.82
N THR A 256 -12.91 43.38 -32.16
CA THR A 256 -13.24 43.03 -33.55
C THR A 256 -14.73 43.21 -33.84
N ARG A 257 -15.43 44.04 -33.07
CA ARG A 257 -16.91 44.26 -33.10
C ARG A 257 -17.47 44.56 -34.49
N ASP A 258 -16.76 45.29 -35.34
CA ASP A 258 -17.24 45.76 -36.64
C ASP A 258 -17.00 44.78 -37.80
N GLY A 259 -16.36 43.63 -37.56
CA GLY A 259 -16.05 42.63 -38.58
C GLY A 259 -16.27 41.17 -38.15
N ALA A 260 -16.92 40.95 -37.00
CA ALA A 260 -17.08 39.63 -36.47
C ALA A 260 -18.03 38.77 -37.30
N PRO A 261 -17.59 37.60 -37.81
CA PRO A 261 -18.50 36.61 -38.34
C PRO A 261 -19.47 36.18 -37.21
N SER A 262 -20.69 35.73 -37.56
CA SER A 262 -21.71 35.33 -36.62
C SER A 262 -21.13 34.49 -35.47
N GLY A 263 -20.90 35.11 -34.29
CA GLY A 263 -20.13 34.55 -33.16
C GLY A 263 -20.75 33.33 -32.45
N TYR A 264 -21.85 32.78 -33.02
CA TYR A 264 -22.55 31.62 -32.46
C TYR A 264 -21.66 30.40 -32.28
N ALA A 265 -20.89 30.01 -33.30
CA ALA A 265 -20.02 28.84 -33.23
C ALA A 265 -18.91 29.01 -32.16
N THR A 266 -18.32 30.21 -32.04
CA THR A 266 -17.31 30.53 -31.02
C THR A 266 -17.91 30.46 -29.62
N ILE A 267 -19.11 30.96 -29.40
CA ILE A 267 -19.80 30.90 -28.10
C ILE A 267 -20.08 29.44 -27.71
N VAL A 268 -20.59 28.62 -28.64
CA VAL A 268 -20.87 27.20 -28.38
C VAL A 268 -19.61 26.44 -28.04
N VAL A 269 -18.53 26.62 -28.81
CA VAL A 269 -17.23 25.96 -28.54
C VAL A 269 -16.66 26.37 -27.16
N LEU A 270 -16.73 27.67 -26.85
CA LEU A 270 -16.23 28.18 -25.56
C LEU A 270 -17.05 27.60 -24.38
N LEU A 271 -18.38 27.59 -24.51
CA LEU A 271 -19.26 26.99 -23.49
C LEU A 271 -19.00 25.51 -23.32
N CYS A 272 -18.89 24.74 -24.40
CA CYS A 272 -18.54 23.30 -24.32
C CYS A 272 -17.21 23.08 -23.61
N PHE A 273 -16.18 23.87 -23.91
CA PHE A 273 -14.89 23.78 -23.27
C PHE A 273 -14.99 24.11 -21.76
N MET A 274 -15.67 25.20 -21.40
CA MET A 274 -15.84 25.59 -20.00
C MET A 274 -16.63 24.54 -19.21
N PHE A 275 -17.69 23.96 -19.77
CA PHE A 275 -18.44 22.88 -19.13
C PHE A 275 -17.61 21.61 -19.01
N ALA A 276 -16.80 21.25 -20.01
CA ALA A 276 -15.89 20.10 -19.92
C ALA A 276 -14.92 20.26 -18.75
N VAL A 277 -14.27 21.41 -18.59
CA VAL A 277 -13.41 21.73 -17.46
C VAL A 277 -14.18 21.67 -16.14
N LEU A 278 -15.37 22.27 -16.08
CA LEU A 278 -16.23 22.27 -14.88
C LEU A 278 -16.57 20.84 -14.45
N PHE A 279 -17.01 19.97 -15.36
CA PHE A 279 -17.36 18.59 -15.05
C PHE A 279 -16.17 17.77 -14.58
N ILE A 280 -14.95 18.00 -15.13
CA ILE A 280 -13.73 17.36 -14.64
C ILE A 280 -13.45 17.79 -13.18
N VAL A 281 -13.55 19.07 -12.88
CA VAL A 281 -13.34 19.59 -11.52
C VAL A 281 -14.36 19.04 -10.54
N VAL A 282 -15.65 19.03 -10.92
CA VAL A 282 -16.73 18.44 -10.10
C VAL A 282 -16.50 16.93 -9.89
N GLY A 283 -16.07 16.22 -10.92
CA GLY A 283 -15.70 14.80 -10.81
C GLY A 283 -14.58 14.56 -9.81
N ILE A 284 -13.50 15.35 -9.85
CA ILE A 284 -12.41 15.26 -8.88
C ILE A 284 -12.91 15.53 -7.45
N ILE A 285 -13.73 16.55 -7.26
CA ILE A 285 -14.35 16.85 -5.96
C ILE A 285 -15.21 15.66 -5.50
N GLY A 286 -15.99 15.08 -6.41
CA GLY A 286 -16.81 13.90 -6.14
C GLY A 286 -16.01 12.71 -5.61
N GLU A 287 -14.83 12.44 -6.16
CA GLU A 287 -13.94 11.38 -5.69
C GLU A 287 -13.43 11.64 -4.25
N TYR A 288 -13.04 12.88 -3.92
CA TYR A 288 -12.65 13.23 -2.55
C TYR A 288 -13.82 13.13 -1.57
N ILE A 289 -15.04 13.53 -2.00
CA ILE A 289 -16.25 13.36 -1.18
C ILE A 289 -16.53 11.87 -0.97
N ALA A 290 -16.32 11.01 -1.97
CA ALA A 290 -16.49 9.57 -1.84
C ALA A 290 -15.54 8.98 -0.78
N VAL A 291 -14.27 9.39 -0.76
CA VAL A 291 -13.29 8.99 0.28
C VAL A 291 -13.77 9.45 1.67
N LEU A 292 -14.16 10.72 1.81
CA LEU A 292 -14.70 11.26 3.07
C LEU A 292 -15.97 10.51 3.52
N PHE A 293 -16.84 10.16 2.58
CA PHE A 293 -18.06 9.41 2.90
C PHE A 293 -17.76 7.99 3.41
N GLU A 294 -16.74 7.31 2.86
CA GLU A 294 -16.31 6.00 3.40
C GLU A 294 -15.71 6.14 4.81
N GLU A 295 -14.94 7.20 5.09
CA GLU A 295 -14.44 7.49 6.44
C GLU A 295 -15.57 7.75 7.44
N LEU A 296 -16.58 8.55 7.05
CA LEU A 296 -17.73 8.89 7.91
C LEU A 296 -18.64 7.70 8.24
N LYS A 297 -18.65 6.65 7.43
CA LYS A 297 -19.40 5.41 7.73
C LYS A 297 -18.88 4.68 8.96
N ASP A 298 -17.66 4.94 9.37
CA ASP A 298 -16.95 4.33 10.49
C ASP A 298 -17.05 2.78 10.55
N ARG A 299 -17.05 2.13 9.37
CA ARG A 299 -17.07 0.68 9.27
C ARG A 299 -15.70 0.12 9.68
N PRO A 300 -15.63 -1.07 10.32
CA PRO A 300 -14.36 -1.67 10.66
C PRO A 300 -13.53 -1.98 9.40
N ILE A 301 -12.20 -1.85 9.51
CA ILE A 301 -11.25 -2.14 8.43
C ILE A 301 -11.29 -3.62 8.06
N TYR A 302 -11.44 -4.48 9.08
CA TYR A 302 -11.60 -5.93 8.97
C TYR A 302 -12.53 -6.44 10.08
N ILE A 303 -13.02 -7.67 9.94
CA ILE A 303 -13.79 -8.37 10.95
C ILE A 303 -13.15 -9.74 11.14
N VAL A 304 -12.66 -10.00 12.35
CA VAL A 304 -12.18 -11.33 12.77
C VAL A 304 -13.38 -12.18 13.11
N GLU A 305 -13.53 -13.32 12.43
CA GLU A 305 -14.57 -14.32 12.71
C GLU A 305 -14.11 -15.29 13.77
N ASP A 306 -12.86 -15.74 13.67
CA ASP A 306 -12.27 -16.73 14.59
C ASP A 306 -10.76 -16.51 14.70
N SER A 307 -10.16 -17.07 15.75
CA SER A 307 -8.73 -16.93 16.02
C SER A 307 -8.15 -18.14 16.76
N ARG A 308 -6.83 -18.33 16.64
CA ARG A 308 -6.09 -19.36 17.36
C ARG A 308 -4.91 -18.74 18.09
N ASN A 309 -4.71 -19.15 19.35
CA ASN A 309 -3.54 -18.84 20.19
C ASN A 309 -3.29 -17.32 20.42
N LEU A 310 -4.34 -16.51 20.44
CA LEU A 310 -4.25 -15.06 20.69
C LEU A 310 -4.36 -14.74 22.18
#